data_c233c24df7050ade03316e6176731491
#
_entry.id   c233c24df7050ade03316e6176731491
#
_cell.length_a   1.000
_cell.length_b   1.000
_cell.length_c   1.000
_cell.angle_alpha   90.00
_cell.angle_beta   90.00
_cell.angle_gamma   90.00
#
_symmetry.space_group_name_H-M   'P 1'
#
loop_
_entity.id
_entity.type
_entity.pdbx_description
1 polymer ?
#
loop_
_entity_poly.entity_id
_entity_poly.type
_entity_poly.pdbx_seq_one_letter_code
_entity_poly.pdbx_strand_id
1 'polypeptide(L)'
;MLRFSSPVSHFKRTVMEDTIIRGQAIKAGERVVMFYGSANRDEDVFENPDTFDITRDPNPHVAFGAGGPHLCLGMHVARVELAVMFKELLSRMPLVQPDGAIERMHSSFIAGIHSMPVKY
;
A
#
# COMPACT_ATOMS: atom_id res chain seq x y z
N MET A 1 -2.44 -6.53 -5.93
CA MET A 1 -3.40 -5.86 -5.03
C MET A 1 -2.70 -4.94 -4.03
N LEU A 2 -1.89 -5.41 -3.08
CA LEU A 2 -1.24 -4.63 -2.02
C LEU A 2 -0.49 -3.38 -2.51
N ARG A 3 0.30 -3.49 -3.58
CA ARG A 3 0.97 -2.35 -4.22
C ARG A 3 -0.04 -1.27 -4.61
N PHE A 4 -1.07 -1.66 -5.33
CA PHE A 4 -2.04 -0.74 -5.92
C PHE A 4 -2.91 -0.04 -4.88
N SER A 5 -3.35 -0.76 -3.83
CA SER A 5 -4.18 -0.20 -2.77
C SER A 5 -3.41 0.66 -1.76
N SER A 6 -2.15 0.30 -1.45
CA SER A 6 -1.29 1.01 -0.49
C SER A 6 -2.07 1.50 0.74
N PRO A 7 -2.63 0.60 1.57
CA PRO A 7 -3.61 0.97 2.60
C PRO A 7 -3.05 1.90 3.68
N VAL A 8 -1.74 1.86 3.95
CA VAL A 8 -1.06 2.83 4.80
C VAL A 8 -0.57 3.97 3.93
N SER A 9 -1.00 5.20 4.21
CA SER A 9 -0.69 6.38 3.39
C SER A 9 0.77 6.78 3.52
N HIS A 10 1.27 6.92 4.74
CA HIS A 10 2.62 7.43 4.96
C HIS A 10 3.17 7.07 6.33
N PHE A 11 4.51 7.13 6.45
CA PHE A 11 5.22 7.20 7.72
C PHE A 11 6.25 8.34 7.69
N LYS A 12 6.59 8.82 8.87
CA LYS A 12 7.59 9.86 9.09
C LYS A 12 8.87 9.28 9.68
N ARG A 13 10.02 9.86 9.29
CA ARG A 13 11.32 9.64 9.93
C ARG A 13 11.93 11.00 10.27
N THR A 14 12.72 11.03 11.34
CA THR A 14 13.61 12.15 11.65
C THR A 14 15.00 11.79 11.14
N VAL A 15 15.60 12.69 10.40
CA VAL A 15 16.96 12.54 9.86
C VAL A 15 17.95 12.69 11.00
N MET A 16 18.83 11.71 11.19
CA MET A 16 19.78 11.69 12.29
C MET A 16 21.11 12.37 11.95
N GLU A 17 21.44 12.41 10.66
CA GLU A 17 22.67 13.04 10.14
C GLU A 17 22.39 13.68 8.78
N ASP A 18 23.18 14.69 8.39
CA ASP A 18 23.04 15.32 7.08
C ASP A 18 23.11 14.27 5.97
N THR A 19 22.15 14.30 5.06
CA THR A 19 22.06 13.29 3.99
C THR A 19 21.56 13.92 2.69
N ILE A 20 21.64 13.12 1.60
CA ILE A 20 21.13 13.52 0.29
C ILE A 20 20.17 12.44 -0.21
N ILE A 21 18.96 12.81 -0.58
CA ILE A 21 17.98 11.91 -1.21
C ILE A 21 17.63 12.46 -2.59
N ARG A 22 17.92 11.70 -3.65
CA ARG A 22 17.74 12.11 -5.07
C ARG A 22 18.26 13.53 -5.37
N GLY A 23 19.46 13.86 -4.86
CA GLY A 23 20.11 15.16 -5.06
C GLY A 23 19.61 16.28 -4.13
N GLN A 24 18.58 16.07 -3.35
CA GLN A 24 18.08 17.02 -2.37
C GLN A 24 18.84 16.82 -1.03
N ALA A 25 19.54 17.88 -0.59
CA ALA A 25 20.17 17.90 0.73
C ALA A 25 19.13 18.02 1.84
N ILE A 26 19.27 17.21 2.87
CA ILE A 26 18.39 17.16 4.04
C ILE A 26 19.26 17.20 5.28
N LYS A 27 18.93 18.07 6.22
CA LYS A 27 19.69 18.31 7.43
C LYS A 27 19.28 17.39 8.58
N ALA A 28 20.22 17.09 9.47
CA ALA A 28 19.93 16.43 10.73
C ALA A 28 18.83 17.18 11.49
N GLY A 29 17.88 16.45 12.06
CA GLY A 29 16.70 16.98 12.73
C GLY A 29 15.49 17.27 11.82
N GLU A 30 15.67 17.32 10.51
CA GLU A 30 14.54 17.47 9.58
C GLU A 30 13.66 16.22 9.54
N ARG A 31 12.43 16.41 9.04
CA ARG A 31 11.43 15.33 8.97
C ARG A 31 11.19 14.94 7.53
N VAL A 32 11.38 13.67 7.24
CA VAL A 32 11.06 13.07 5.93
C VAL A 32 9.78 12.26 6.06
N VAL A 33 8.82 12.54 5.21
CA VAL A 33 7.56 11.79 5.11
C VAL A 33 7.61 10.90 3.87
N MET A 34 7.42 9.60 4.07
CA MET A 34 7.44 8.59 3.02
C MET A 34 6.00 8.25 2.63
N PHE A 35 5.55 8.69 1.46
CA PHE A 35 4.23 8.35 0.94
C PHE A 35 4.28 7.02 0.19
N TYR A 36 3.70 5.98 0.75
CA TYR A 36 3.74 4.63 0.18
C TYR A 36 2.97 4.51 -1.14
N GLY A 37 1.85 5.22 -1.26
CA GLY A 37 1.10 5.27 -2.51
C GLY A 37 1.91 5.85 -3.68
N SER A 38 2.71 6.90 -3.41
CA SER A 38 3.62 7.49 -4.39
C SER A 38 4.77 6.54 -4.73
N ALA A 39 5.45 5.99 -3.72
CA ALA A 39 6.55 5.05 -3.93
C ALA A 39 6.12 3.79 -4.71
N ASN A 40 4.90 3.31 -4.45
CA ASN A 40 4.33 2.16 -5.17
C ASN A 40 3.84 2.49 -6.59
N ARG A 41 3.94 3.75 -7.01
CA ARG A 41 3.64 4.26 -8.35
C ARG A 41 4.82 4.99 -8.99
N ASP A 42 6.02 4.81 -8.44
CA ASP A 42 7.24 5.40 -8.99
C ASP A 42 7.53 4.79 -10.38
N GLU A 43 7.51 5.62 -11.42
CA GLU A 43 7.72 5.22 -12.81
C GLU A 43 9.15 4.71 -13.07
N ASP A 44 10.12 5.12 -12.25
CA ASP A 44 11.49 4.59 -12.31
C ASP A 44 11.59 3.14 -11.82
N VAL A 45 10.54 2.65 -11.15
CA VAL A 45 10.51 1.30 -10.55
C VAL A 45 9.44 0.41 -11.20
N PHE A 46 8.30 0.99 -11.54
CA PHE A 46 7.14 0.26 -12.06
C PHE A 46 6.73 0.77 -13.43
N GLU A 47 6.86 -0.04 -14.45
CA GLU A 47 6.28 0.23 -15.74
C GLU A 47 4.75 0.29 -15.64
N ASN A 48 4.11 1.30 -16.27
CA ASN A 48 2.66 1.52 -16.21
C ASN A 48 2.11 1.43 -14.77
N PRO A 49 2.59 2.27 -13.83
CA PRO A 49 2.35 2.10 -12.40
C PRO A 49 0.88 2.22 -12.00
N ASP A 50 0.07 2.96 -12.75
CA ASP A 50 -1.36 3.16 -12.52
C ASP A 50 -2.25 2.06 -13.10
N THR A 51 -1.66 1.10 -13.82
CA THR A 51 -2.39 -0.06 -14.30
C THR A 51 -2.52 -1.12 -13.21
N PHE A 52 -3.76 -1.55 -12.94
CA PHE A 52 -4.01 -2.68 -12.05
C PHE A 52 -3.75 -3.99 -12.78
N ASP A 53 -2.56 -4.53 -12.58
CA ASP A 53 -2.11 -5.77 -13.20
C ASP A 53 -1.81 -6.82 -12.12
N ILE A 54 -2.59 -7.91 -12.13
CA ILE A 54 -2.45 -9.03 -11.19
C ILE A 54 -1.31 -9.98 -11.57
N THR A 55 -0.79 -9.87 -12.79
CA THR A 55 0.29 -10.74 -13.31
C THR A 55 1.67 -10.11 -13.16
N ARG A 56 1.74 -8.88 -12.65
CA ARG A 56 2.99 -8.13 -12.53
C ARG A 56 4.07 -8.88 -11.77
N ASP A 57 5.17 -9.15 -12.45
CA ASP A 57 6.38 -9.77 -11.90
C ASP A 57 7.62 -9.22 -12.63
N PRO A 58 8.63 -8.65 -11.94
CA PRO A 58 8.71 -8.46 -10.49
C PRO A 58 7.76 -7.37 -9.97
N ASN A 59 7.44 -7.44 -8.68
CA ASN A 59 6.56 -6.48 -8.02
C ASN A 59 7.16 -6.04 -6.67
N PRO A 60 8.26 -5.25 -6.68
CA PRO A 60 9.02 -4.86 -5.48
C PRO A 60 8.34 -3.74 -4.69
N HIS A 61 7.06 -3.94 -4.32
CA HIS A 61 6.26 -2.94 -3.65
C HIS A 61 6.68 -2.71 -2.20
N VAL A 62 6.49 -1.50 -1.71
CA VAL A 62 6.81 -1.09 -0.33
C VAL A 62 5.57 -0.98 0.58
N ALA A 63 4.45 -1.62 0.25
CA ALA A 63 3.22 -1.57 1.05
C ALA A 63 3.40 -2.08 2.50
N PHE A 64 4.43 -2.87 2.76
CA PHE A 64 4.84 -3.34 4.09
C PHE A 64 6.13 -2.69 4.59
N GLY A 65 6.60 -1.64 3.95
CA GLY A 65 7.93 -1.07 4.15
C GLY A 65 8.97 -1.71 3.22
N ALA A 66 10.20 -1.20 3.27
CA ALA A 66 11.31 -1.57 2.37
C ALA A 66 12.50 -2.17 3.12
N GLY A 67 12.25 -3.03 4.09
CA GLY A 67 13.31 -3.65 4.91
C GLY A 67 13.66 -2.86 6.18
N GLY A 68 14.69 -3.31 6.88
CA GLY A 68 15.12 -2.77 8.16
C GLY A 68 14.19 -3.10 9.33
N PRO A 69 14.43 -2.51 10.52
CA PRO A 69 13.73 -2.85 11.75
C PRO A 69 12.24 -2.44 11.76
N HIS A 70 11.83 -1.61 10.80
CA HIS A 70 10.45 -1.17 10.64
C HIS A 70 9.68 -1.92 9.54
N LEU A 71 10.23 -2.98 8.98
CA LEU A 71 9.47 -3.88 8.12
C LEU A 71 8.24 -4.38 8.89
N CYS A 72 7.08 -4.39 8.23
CA CYS A 72 5.83 -4.76 8.88
C CYS A 72 5.92 -6.17 9.49
N LEU A 73 5.79 -6.25 10.82
CA LEU A 73 5.83 -7.50 11.56
C LEU A 73 4.70 -8.46 11.13
N GLY A 74 3.52 -7.92 10.83
CA GLY A 74 2.34 -8.67 10.40
C GLY A 74 2.31 -9.04 8.92
N MET A 75 3.37 -8.76 8.15
CA MET A 75 3.38 -8.95 6.70
C MET A 75 3.00 -10.38 6.26
N HIS A 76 3.52 -11.38 6.95
CA HIS A 76 3.27 -12.78 6.60
C HIS A 76 1.84 -13.20 6.92
N VAL A 77 1.32 -12.78 8.07
CA VAL A 77 -0.08 -13.03 8.48
C VAL A 77 -1.04 -12.36 7.50
N ALA A 78 -0.82 -11.08 7.22
CA ALA A 78 -1.66 -10.34 6.27
C ALA A 78 -1.69 -10.97 4.86
N ARG A 79 -0.57 -11.51 4.38
CA ARG A 79 -0.53 -12.23 3.08
C ARG A 79 -1.36 -13.51 3.11
N VAL A 80 -1.29 -14.28 4.19
CA VAL A 80 -2.08 -15.50 4.36
C VAL A 80 -3.57 -15.16 4.47
N GLU A 81 -3.93 -14.18 5.30
CA GLU A 81 -5.32 -13.72 5.44
C GLU A 81 -5.92 -13.28 4.11
N LEU A 82 -5.20 -12.44 3.36
CA LEU A 82 -5.64 -11.99 2.05
C LEU A 82 -5.83 -13.15 1.06
N ALA A 83 -4.88 -14.08 1.01
CA ALA A 83 -4.96 -15.23 0.12
C ALA A 83 -6.17 -16.12 0.44
N VAL A 84 -6.39 -16.44 1.72
CA VAL A 84 -7.52 -17.24 2.17
C VAL A 84 -8.84 -16.50 1.93
N MET A 85 -8.91 -15.23 2.33
CA MET A 85 -10.13 -14.42 2.16
C MET A 85 -10.56 -14.33 0.69
N PHE A 86 -9.64 -13.99 -0.21
CA PHE A 86 -9.98 -13.91 -1.64
C PHE A 86 -10.35 -15.25 -2.24
N LYS A 87 -9.68 -16.34 -1.83
CA LYS A 87 -10.04 -17.69 -2.27
C LYS A 87 -11.47 -18.04 -1.85
N GLU A 88 -11.83 -17.82 -0.58
CA GLU A 88 -13.17 -18.11 -0.06
C GLU A 88 -14.23 -17.19 -0.69
N LEU A 89 -13.93 -15.89 -0.79
CA LEU A 89 -14.85 -14.92 -1.38
C LEU A 89 -15.19 -15.28 -2.82
N LEU A 90 -14.17 -15.48 -3.66
CA LEU A 90 -14.36 -15.77 -5.08
C LEU A 90 -14.98 -17.15 -5.33
N SER A 91 -14.75 -18.13 -4.45
CA SER A 91 -15.38 -19.45 -4.58
C SER A 91 -16.85 -19.44 -4.18
N ARG A 92 -17.24 -18.65 -3.16
CA ARG A 92 -18.61 -18.61 -2.65
C ARG A 92 -19.47 -17.55 -3.31
N MET A 93 -18.86 -16.45 -3.75
CA MET A 93 -19.52 -15.29 -4.36
C MET A 93 -18.80 -14.87 -5.64
N PRO A 94 -18.76 -15.72 -6.69
CA PRO A 94 -18.00 -15.45 -7.91
C PRO A 94 -18.50 -14.24 -8.69
N LEU A 95 -19.75 -13.82 -8.45
CA LEU A 95 -20.38 -12.68 -9.11
C LEU A 95 -20.49 -11.45 -8.20
N VAL A 96 -19.81 -11.45 -7.06
CA VAL A 96 -19.84 -10.31 -6.14
C VAL A 96 -19.42 -9.02 -6.84
N GLN A 97 -20.22 -7.99 -6.67
CA GLN A 97 -19.97 -6.66 -7.21
C GLN A 97 -20.49 -5.58 -6.27
N PRO A 98 -19.94 -4.37 -6.31
CA PRO A 98 -20.48 -3.24 -5.54
C PRO A 98 -21.94 -2.96 -5.90
N ASP A 99 -22.77 -2.64 -4.91
CA ASP A 99 -24.19 -2.33 -5.06
C ASP A 99 -24.59 -1.16 -4.17
N GLY A 100 -24.03 0.00 -4.43
CA GLY A 100 -24.28 1.23 -3.72
C GLY A 100 -23.04 2.11 -3.55
N ALA A 101 -23.19 3.16 -2.76
CA ALA A 101 -22.10 4.08 -2.47
C ALA A 101 -21.02 3.42 -1.57
N ILE A 102 -19.78 3.64 -1.92
CA ILE A 102 -18.64 3.22 -1.09
C ILE A 102 -18.30 4.34 -0.12
N GLU A 103 -18.44 4.08 1.17
CA GLU A 103 -18.04 5.01 2.22
C GLU A 103 -16.59 4.76 2.64
N ARG A 104 -15.76 5.81 2.57
CA ARG A 104 -14.36 5.73 2.96
C ARG A 104 -14.15 6.25 4.39
N MET A 105 -13.15 5.69 5.06
CA MET A 105 -12.73 6.18 6.36
C MET A 105 -12.18 7.60 6.26
N HIS A 106 -12.57 8.47 7.18
CA HIS A 106 -11.96 9.79 7.35
C HIS A 106 -10.62 9.65 8.11
N SER A 107 -9.58 9.29 7.39
CA SER A 107 -8.23 9.12 7.96
C SER A 107 -7.18 9.58 6.96
N SER A 108 -6.23 10.38 7.44
CA SER A 108 -5.04 10.73 6.65
C SER A 108 -3.97 9.63 6.67
N PHE A 109 -4.09 8.68 7.60
CA PHE A 109 -3.09 7.63 7.82
C PHE A 109 -3.44 6.30 7.13
N ILE A 110 -4.69 5.88 7.21
CA ILE A 110 -5.16 4.63 6.60
C ILE A 110 -6.19 4.92 5.52
N ALA A 111 -5.90 4.50 4.29
CA ALA A 111 -6.84 4.55 3.18
C ALA A 111 -7.78 3.32 3.25
N GLY A 112 -8.74 3.37 4.17
CA GLY A 112 -9.70 2.29 4.43
C GLY A 112 -11.08 2.55 3.82
N ILE A 113 -11.87 1.49 3.74
CA ILE A 113 -13.29 1.52 3.41
C ILE A 113 -14.06 1.29 4.72
N HIS A 114 -15.02 2.16 5.02
CA HIS A 114 -15.91 2.02 6.16
C HIS A 114 -17.09 1.09 5.84
N SER A 115 -17.68 1.29 4.68
CA SER A 115 -18.81 0.50 4.19
C SER A 115 -18.77 0.36 2.67
N MET A 116 -19.05 -0.83 2.18
CA MET A 116 -19.17 -1.13 0.76
C MET A 116 -20.32 -2.14 0.57
N PRO A 117 -21.52 -1.67 0.27
CA PRO A 117 -22.64 -2.55 -0.07
C PRO A 117 -22.30 -3.40 -1.30
N VAL A 118 -22.65 -4.68 -1.26
CA VAL A 118 -22.39 -5.63 -2.35
C VAL A 118 -23.64 -6.45 -2.64
N LYS A 119 -23.76 -6.91 -3.89
CA LYS A 119 -24.67 -7.97 -4.30
C LYS A 119 -23.91 -9.15 -4.87
N TYR A 120 -24.50 -10.34 -4.82
CA TYR A 120 -23.91 -11.61 -5.24
C TYR A 120 -24.99 -12.60 -5.68
#